data_5ae87e99be2b2b2373f645ba6332f9a0
#
_entry.id   5ae87e99be2b2b2373f645ba6332f9a0
#
_cell.length_a   1.000
_cell.length_b   1.000
_cell.length_c   1.000
_cell.angle_alpha   90.00
_cell.angle_beta   90.00
_cell.angle_gamma   90.00
#
_symmetry.space_group_name_H-M   'P 1'
#
loop_
_entity.id
_entity.type
_entity.pdbx_description
1 polymer ?
#
loop_
_entity_poly.entity_id
_entity_poly.type
_entity_poly.pdbx_seq_one_letter_code
_entity_poly.pdbx_strand_id
1 'polypeptide(L)'
;MKLNEQYKILKQEYSKHIILLPKGNFYTTFYDDSYILNYLLSYQLCDDKVGFPKNVLEKVLKKLSEKEINVYVKKEEPEIIESENNQYENILYLARKNYFNELNSKVLLEEISFLLKSNPENIQKIKNFINEL
;
A
#
# COMPACT_ATOMS: atom_id res chain seq x y z
N MET A 1 8.31 18.76 13.13
CA MET A 1 8.81 17.70 12.20
C MET A 1 7.64 17.15 11.38
N LYS A 2 7.82 17.04 10.09
CA LYS A 2 6.79 16.49 9.21
C LYS A 2 6.54 15.01 9.50
N LEU A 3 5.33 14.55 9.22
CA LEU A 3 4.94 13.17 9.55
C LEU A 3 5.78 12.13 8.80
N ASN A 4 6.08 12.37 7.53
CA ASN A 4 6.93 11.47 6.74
C ASN A 4 8.37 11.40 7.27
N GLU A 5 8.86 12.48 7.87
CA GLU A 5 10.18 12.51 8.49
C GLU A 5 10.19 11.68 9.78
N GLN A 6 9.11 11.80 10.59
CA GLN A 6 8.93 10.95 11.78
C GLN A 6 8.89 9.48 11.39
N TYR A 7 8.18 9.15 10.32
CA TYR A 7 8.12 7.79 9.79
C TYR A 7 9.51 7.26 9.47
N LYS A 8 10.32 8.03 8.75
CA LYS A 8 11.67 7.62 8.34
C LYS A 8 12.58 7.35 9.54
N ILE A 9 12.49 8.18 10.58
CA ILE A 9 13.28 8.00 11.81
C ILE A 9 12.88 6.70 12.51
N LEU A 10 11.59 6.47 12.70
CA LEU A 10 11.10 5.25 13.34
C LEU A 10 11.41 4.01 12.50
N LYS A 11 11.39 4.13 11.19
CA LYS A 11 11.68 3.02 10.28
C LYS A 11 13.13 2.56 10.36
N GLN A 12 14.05 3.44 10.71
CA GLN A 12 15.45 3.07 10.91
C GLN A 12 15.61 2.12 12.11
N GLU A 13 14.81 2.33 13.16
CA GLU A 13 14.83 1.48 14.35
C GLU A 13 13.95 0.24 14.19
N TYR A 14 12.78 0.40 13.60
CA TYR A 14 11.77 -0.67 13.43
C TYR A 14 11.59 -1.02 11.96
N SER A 15 12.68 -1.41 11.29
CA SER A 15 12.70 -1.61 9.82
C SER A 15 11.75 -2.70 9.33
N LYS A 16 11.40 -3.67 10.17
CA LYS A 16 10.52 -4.79 9.82
C LYS A 16 9.17 -4.73 10.54
N HIS A 17 8.77 -3.54 10.97
CA HIS A 17 7.48 -3.26 11.55
C HIS A 17 6.69 -2.33 10.64
N ILE A 18 5.37 -2.48 10.59
CA ILE A 18 4.51 -1.46 10.00
C ILE A 18 4.43 -0.31 11.01
N ILE A 19 4.75 0.90 10.57
CA ILE A 19 4.74 2.10 11.42
C ILE A 19 3.45 2.85 11.22
N LEU A 20 2.64 2.97 12.28
CA LEU A 20 1.39 3.72 12.25
C LEU A 20 1.54 5.01 13.05
N LEU A 21 1.32 6.15 12.38
CA LEU A 21 1.47 7.49 12.98
C LEU A 21 0.12 8.20 13.06
N PRO A 22 -0.21 8.82 14.21
CA PRO A 22 -1.46 9.56 14.35
C PRO A 22 -1.44 10.87 13.56
N LYS A 23 -2.55 11.16 12.88
CA LYS A 23 -2.76 12.43 12.20
C LYS A 23 -4.24 12.81 12.31
N GLY A 24 -4.56 13.76 13.19
CA GLY A 24 -5.95 14.10 13.49
C GLY A 24 -6.72 12.88 14.00
N ASN A 25 -7.82 12.55 13.36
CA ASN A 25 -8.66 11.39 13.70
C ASN A 25 -8.26 10.10 12.94
N PHE A 26 -7.08 10.11 12.30
CA PHE A 26 -6.60 9.00 11.50
C PHE A 26 -5.25 8.49 12.00
N TYR A 27 -4.96 7.23 11.67
CA TYR A 27 -3.59 6.73 11.62
C TYR A 27 -3.16 6.67 10.17
N THR A 28 -1.89 6.99 9.92
CA THR A 28 -1.32 7.05 8.57
C THR A 28 -0.01 6.27 8.53
N THR A 29 0.25 5.63 7.41
CA THR A 29 1.56 5.04 7.13
C THR A 29 2.01 5.41 5.71
N PHE A 30 3.28 5.13 5.39
CA PHE A 30 3.92 5.62 4.17
C PHE A 30 4.66 4.50 3.46
N TYR A 31 4.95 4.74 2.18
CA TYR A 31 5.84 3.92 1.35
C TYR A 31 5.53 2.42 1.44
N ASP A 32 6.53 1.58 1.74
CA ASP A 32 6.38 0.13 1.81
C ASP A 32 5.23 -0.33 2.70
N ASP A 33 5.09 0.30 3.87
CA ASP A 33 4.03 -0.05 4.81
C ASP A 33 2.65 0.28 4.24
N SER A 34 2.54 1.37 3.48
CA SER A 34 1.28 1.72 2.81
C SER A 34 0.92 0.69 1.73
N TYR A 35 1.90 0.15 1.02
CA TYR A 35 1.67 -0.89 0.02
C TYR A 35 1.12 -2.17 0.67
N ILE A 36 1.64 -2.53 1.85
CA ILE A 36 1.16 -3.69 2.60
C ILE A 36 -0.30 -3.50 3.02
N LEU A 37 -0.65 -2.33 3.58
CA LEU A 37 -2.03 -2.07 4.00
C LEU A 37 -3.00 -2.04 2.81
N ASN A 38 -2.58 -1.48 1.68
CA ASN A 38 -3.37 -1.52 0.44
C ASN A 38 -3.60 -2.97 -0.01
N TYR A 39 -2.55 -3.78 -0.01
CA TYR A 39 -2.61 -5.18 -0.45
C TYR A 39 -3.48 -6.05 0.46
N LEU A 40 -3.28 -5.97 1.78
CA LEU A 40 -3.96 -6.84 2.73
C LEU A 40 -5.37 -6.37 3.09
N LEU A 41 -5.58 -5.06 3.19
CA LEU A 41 -6.80 -4.48 3.77
C LEU A 41 -7.62 -3.68 2.76
N SER A 42 -7.14 -3.55 1.53
CA SER A 42 -7.79 -2.82 0.44
C SER A 42 -8.01 -1.34 0.71
N TYR A 43 -7.22 -0.74 1.61
CA TYR A 43 -7.26 0.70 1.81
C TYR A 43 -6.68 1.43 0.61
N GLN A 44 -7.27 2.57 0.27
CA GLN A 44 -6.84 3.35 -0.89
C GLN A 44 -5.45 3.92 -0.69
N LEU A 45 -4.57 3.65 -1.67
CA LEU A 45 -3.22 4.20 -1.72
C LEU A 45 -3.25 5.53 -2.47
N CYS A 46 -2.73 6.59 -1.84
CA CYS A 46 -2.69 7.92 -2.42
C CYS A 46 -1.35 8.57 -2.08
N ASP A 47 -0.55 8.92 -3.09
CA ASP A 47 0.78 9.53 -2.92
C ASP A 47 1.68 8.75 -1.95
N ASP A 48 1.75 7.44 -2.11
CA ASP A 48 2.53 6.53 -1.26
C ASP A 48 2.13 6.62 0.22
N LYS A 49 0.85 6.83 0.50
CA LYS A 49 0.26 6.92 1.84
C LYS A 49 -1.03 6.14 1.91
N VAL A 50 -1.29 5.56 3.08
CA VAL A 50 -2.58 4.97 3.43
C VAL A 50 -2.98 5.51 4.80
N GLY A 51 -4.24 5.95 4.93
CA GLY A 51 -4.80 6.40 6.19
C GLY A 51 -6.08 5.65 6.50
N PHE A 52 -6.36 5.45 7.78
CA PHE A 52 -7.63 4.88 8.23
C PHE A 52 -8.06 5.55 9.54
N PRO A 53 -9.38 5.56 9.84
CA PRO A 53 -9.87 6.18 11.07
C PRO A 53 -9.34 5.49 12.33
N LYS A 54 -9.05 6.27 13.38
CA LYS A 54 -8.55 5.73 14.65
C LYS A 54 -9.49 4.71 15.29
N ASN A 55 -10.80 4.85 15.07
CA ASN A 55 -11.78 3.94 15.65
C ASN A 55 -11.74 2.51 15.09
N VAL A 56 -11.05 2.28 13.97
CA VAL A 56 -10.88 0.93 13.41
C VAL A 56 -9.49 0.34 13.68
N LEU A 57 -8.67 1.00 14.51
CA LEU A 57 -7.31 0.56 14.81
C LEU A 57 -7.26 -0.89 15.30
N GLU A 58 -8.10 -1.25 16.27
CA GLU A 58 -8.10 -2.60 16.84
C GLU A 58 -8.41 -3.66 15.78
N LYS A 59 -9.30 -3.35 14.86
CA LYS A 59 -9.64 -4.23 13.74
C LYS A 59 -8.45 -4.40 12.80
N VAL A 60 -7.74 -3.31 12.51
CA VAL A 60 -6.53 -3.34 11.66
C VAL A 60 -5.45 -4.17 12.33
N LEU A 61 -5.18 -3.92 13.62
CA LEU A 61 -4.16 -4.65 14.37
C LEU A 61 -4.46 -6.15 14.43
N LYS A 62 -5.74 -6.52 14.60
CA LYS A 62 -6.16 -7.92 14.60
C LYS A 62 -5.85 -8.60 13.26
N LYS A 63 -6.18 -7.94 12.15
CA LYS A 63 -5.92 -8.48 10.82
C LYS A 63 -4.44 -8.63 10.52
N LEU A 64 -3.62 -7.66 10.95
CA LEU A 64 -2.17 -7.73 10.77
C LEU A 64 -1.56 -8.83 11.64
N SER A 65 -2.06 -9.01 12.87
CA SER A 65 -1.62 -10.09 13.75
C SER A 65 -1.95 -11.48 13.18
N GLU A 66 -3.09 -11.63 12.55
CA GLU A 66 -3.47 -12.86 11.86
C GLU A 66 -2.49 -13.21 10.73
N LYS A 67 -1.87 -12.20 10.13
CA LYS A 67 -0.84 -12.36 9.10
C LYS A 67 0.58 -12.42 9.66
N GLU A 68 0.73 -12.41 10.97
CA GLU A 68 2.02 -12.47 11.66
C GLU A 68 2.97 -11.34 11.25
N ILE A 69 2.46 -10.12 11.15
CA ILE A 69 3.24 -8.93 10.81
C ILE A 69 3.43 -8.06 12.05
N ASN A 70 4.68 -7.67 12.30
CA ASN A 70 5.02 -6.78 13.40
C ASN A 70 4.51 -5.36 13.12
N VAL A 71 4.02 -4.68 14.16
CA VAL A 71 3.45 -3.33 14.05
C VAL A 71 3.97 -2.44 15.19
N TYR A 72 4.28 -1.21 14.85
CA TYR A 72 4.58 -0.13 15.81
C TYR A 72 3.51 0.95 15.66
N VAL A 73 2.76 1.19 16.74
CA VAL A 73 1.74 2.23 16.79
C VAL A 73 2.22 3.38 17.65
N LYS A 74 2.38 4.56 17.09
CA LYS A 74 2.82 5.73 17.85
C LYS A 74 1.66 6.30 18.66
N LYS A 75 1.84 6.30 19.99
CA LYS A 75 0.96 6.87 21.01
C LYS A 75 1.85 7.54 22.05
N GLU A 76 1.28 8.08 23.13
CA GLU A 76 2.08 8.56 24.25
C GLU A 76 3.00 7.44 24.77
N GLU A 77 2.43 6.25 24.99
CA GLU A 77 3.18 5.03 25.19
C GLU A 77 3.05 4.17 23.94
N PRO A 78 4.10 4.03 23.12
CA PRO A 78 4.00 3.28 21.88
C PRO A 78 3.56 1.83 22.11
N GLU A 79 2.66 1.36 21.26
CA GLU A 79 2.23 -0.03 21.26
C GLU A 79 3.04 -0.80 20.22
N ILE A 80 3.81 -1.79 20.65
CA ILE A 80 4.65 -2.61 19.78
C ILE A 80 4.11 -4.03 19.80
N ILE A 81 3.68 -4.52 18.64
CA ILE A 81 3.13 -5.86 18.48
C ILE A 81 4.12 -6.67 17.65
N GLU A 82 4.60 -7.79 18.21
CA GLU A 82 5.59 -8.62 17.53
C GLU A 82 5.14 -10.08 17.48
N SER A 83 5.39 -10.72 16.36
CA SER A 83 5.18 -12.15 16.14
C SER A 83 6.52 -12.87 16.17
N GLU A 84 6.54 -14.12 16.64
CA GLU A 84 7.74 -14.96 16.58
C GLU A 84 8.23 -15.15 15.16
N ASN A 85 7.32 -15.19 14.21
CA ASN A 85 7.59 -15.50 12.81
C ASN A 85 7.15 -14.36 11.91
N ASN A 86 7.78 -13.20 12.05
CA ASN A 86 7.40 -11.97 11.35
C ASN A 86 7.41 -12.15 9.83
N GLN A 87 6.24 -12.03 9.20
CA GLN A 87 6.06 -12.20 7.77
C GLN A 87 6.20 -10.89 6.98
N TYR A 88 6.71 -9.83 7.59
CA TYR A 88 6.80 -8.51 6.97
C TYR A 88 7.44 -8.56 5.58
N GLU A 89 8.61 -9.17 5.45
CA GLU A 89 9.34 -9.22 4.17
C GLU A 89 8.61 -9.99 3.09
N ASN A 90 8.01 -11.13 3.44
CA ASN A 90 7.25 -11.95 2.49
C ASN A 90 6.02 -11.21 1.99
N ILE A 91 5.29 -10.57 2.89
CA ILE A 91 4.09 -9.80 2.54
C ILE A 91 4.48 -8.55 1.75
N LEU A 92 5.57 -7.87 2.11
CA LEU A 92 6.06 -6.71 1.37
C LEU A 92 6.38 -7.06 -0.08
N TYR A 93 7.02 -8.20 -0.32
CA TYR A 93 7.29 -8.67 -1.66
C TYR A 93 6.01 -8.79 -2.49
N LEU A 94 4.99 -9.42 -1.92
CA LEU A 94 3.68 -9.59 -2.58
C LEU A 94 2.98 -8.24 -2.78
N ALA A 95 3.05 -7.35 -1.80
CA ALA A 95 2.45 -6.03 -1.87
C ALA A 95 3.09 -5.16 -2.96
N ARG A 96 4.42 -5.18 -3.08
CA ARG A 96 5.14 -4.46 -4.14
C ARG A 96 4.79 -5.00 -5.52
N LYS A 97 4.71 -6.33 -5.66
CA LYS A 97 4.32 -6.96 -6.91
C LYS A 97 2.92 -6.56 -7.33
N ASN A 98 1.98 -6.55 -6.39
CA ASN A 98 0.60 -6.12 -6.62
C ASN A 98 0.55 -4.65 -7.07
N TYR A 99 1.27 -3.77 -6.39
CA TYR A 99 1.36 -2.35 -6.73
C TYR A 99 1.89 -2.15 -8.15
N PHE A 100 2.97 -2.85 -8.52
CA PHE A 100 3.54 -2.78 -9.85
C PHE A 100 2.56 -3.23 -10.93
N ASN A 101 1.84 -4.31 -10.70
CA ASN A 101 0.86 -4.83 -11.65
C ASN A 101 -0.29 -3.85 -11.86
N GLU A 102 -0.79 -3.23 -10.79
CA GLU A 102 -1.84 -2.22 -10.89
C GLU A 102 -1.38 -0.98 -11.65
N LEU A 103 -0.16 -0.51 -11.36
CA LEU A 103 0.43 0.64 -12.03
C LEU A 103 0.61 0.39 -13.53
N ASN A 104 1.14 -0.76 -13.91
CA ASN A 104 1.34 -1.14 -15.31
C ASN A 104 0.02 -1.25 -16.06
N SER A 105 -1.01 -1.84 -15.44
CA SER A 105 -2.35 -1.94 -16.03
C SER A 105 -2.96 -0.56 -16.27
N LYS A 106 -2.79 0.36 -15.34
CA LYS A 106 -3.30 1.74 -15.46
C LYS A 106 -2.63 2.48 -16.61
N VAL A 107 -1.31 2.39 -16.73
CA VAL A 107 -0.53 3.02 -17.80
C VAL A 107 -0.97 2.46 -19.17
N LEU A 108 -1.13 1.16 -19.28
CA LEU A 108 -1.56 0.51 -20.51
C LEU A 108 -2.95 0.99 -20.95
N LEU A 109 -3.89 1.10 -20.00
CA LEU A 109 -5.24 1.61 -20.30
C LEU A 109 -5.21 3.06 -20.79
N GLU A 110 -4.36 3.90 -20.22
CA GLU A 110 -4.17 5.28 -20.65
C GLU A 110 -3.61 5.36 -22.06
N GLU A 111 -2.63 4.53 -22.40
CA GLU A 111 -2.06 4.45 -23.75
C GLU A 111 -3.09 4.02 -24.79
N ILE A 112 -3.88 3.00 -24.47
CA ILE A 112 -4.95 2.53 -25.36
C ILE A 112 -5.99 3.64 -25.59
N SER A 113 -6.40 4.33 -24.54
CA SER A 113 -7.35 5.45 -24.63
C SER A 113 -6.83 6.57 -25.52
N PHE A 114 -5.55 6.92 -25.37
CA PHE A 114 -4.90 7.94 -26.20
C PHE A 114 -4.89 7.54 -27.68
N LEU A 115 -4.52 6.31 -28.00
CA LEU A 115 -4.48 5.82 -29.37
C LEU A 115 -5.87 5.85 -30.03
N LEU A 116 -6.92 5.48 -29.30
CA LEU A 116 -8.29 5.52 -29.80
C LEU A 116 -8.78 6.94 -30.10
N LYS A 117 -8.37 7.91 -29.27
CA LYS A 117 -8.73 9.33 -29.49
C LYS A 117 -7.96 9.95 -30.63
N SER A 118 -6.70 9.55 -30.82
CA SER A 118 -5.81 10.13 -31.82
C SER A 118 -6.16 9.70 -33.25
N ASN A 119 -6.57 8.46 -33.43
CA ASN A 119 -6.88 7.90 -34.74
C ASN A 119 -7.91 6.77 -34.60
N PRO A 120 -9.15 6.97 -35.13
CA PRO A 120 -10.21 5.95 -35.09
C PRO A 120 -9.83 4.63 -35.76
N GLU A 121 -8.94 4.65 -36.75
CA GLU A 121 -8.48 3.43 -37.42
C GLU A 121 -7.77 2.47 -36.48
N ASN A 122 -7.22 2.98 -35.38
CA ASN A 122 -6.57 2.16 -34.35
C ASN A 122 -7.55 1.21 -33.66
N ILE A 123 -8.84 1.47 -33.70
CA ILE A 123 -9.85 0.60 -33.09
C ILE A 123 -9.74 -0.83 -33.63
N GLN A 124 -9.64 -0.97 -34.96
CA GLN A 124 -9.55 -2.29 -35.59
C GLN A 124 -8.23 -2.99 -35.22
N LYS A 125 -7.12 -2.24 -35.16
CA LYS A 125 -5.81 -2.78 -34.79
C LYS A 125 -5.81 -3.31 -33.35
N ILE A 126 -6.43 -2.57 -32.43
CA ILE A 126 -6.52 -2.97 -31.03
C ILE A 126 -7.42 -4.20 -30.87
N LYS A 127 -8.55 -4.25 -31.58
CA LYS A 127 -9.44 -5.42 -31.59
C LYS A 127 -8.71 -6.67 -32.08
N ASN A 128 -7.94 -6.55 -33.17
CA ASN A 128 -7.17 -7.65 -33.73
C ASN A 128 -6.13 -8.14 -32.70
N PHE A 129 -5.44 -7.23 -32.05
CA PHE A 129 -4.45 -7.58 -31.02
C PHE A 129 -5.09 -8.35 -29.85
N ILE A 130 -6.24 -7.89 -29.36
CA ILE A 130 -6.97 -8.54 -28.27
C ILE A 130 -7.43 -9.94 -28.69
N ASN A 131 -7.90 -10.11 -29.91
CA ASN A 131 -8.37 -11.40 -30.42
C ASN A 131 -7.25 -12.44 -30.61
N GLU A 132 -6.00 -11.99 -30.74
CA GLU A 132 -4.84 -12.87 -30.84
C GLU A 132 -4.31 -13.33 -29.48
N LEU A 133 -4.76 -12.70 -28.41
CA LEU A 133 -4.39 -13.09 -27.05
C LEU A 133 -5.20 -14.32 -26.60
#